data_33798a34df2cfc75bc8d3d3276189c5b
#
_entry.id   33798a34df2cfc75bc8d3d3276189c5b
#
_cell.length_a   1.000
_cell.length_b   1.000
_cell.length_c   1.000
_cell.angle_alpha   90.00
_cell.angle_beta   90.00
_cell.angle_gamma   90.00
#
_symmetry.space_group_name_H-M   'P 1'
#
loop_
_entity.id
_entity.type
_entity.pdbx_description
1 polymer ?
#
loop_
_entity_poly.entity_id
_entity_poly.type
_entity_poly.pdbx_seq_one_letter_code
_entity_poly.pdbx_strand_id
1 'polypeptide(L)'
;MSKIVVVEGTHDEALIKQVFKGQACIVTNGSEISKETLEMISSLSKDNDIIVFTDPDHPGERIRARVHEVVPKAIDCFIKKSAVSYTHL
;
A
#
# COMPACT_ATOMS: atom_id res chain seq x y z
N MET A 1 15.56 6.67 6.41
CA MET A 1 14.48 6.66 5.44
C MET A 1 13.21 6.11 6.07
N SER A 2 12.09 6.76 5.80
CA SER A 2 10.80 6.33 6.31
C SER A 2 10.14 5.36 5.34
N LYS A 3 9.07 4.74 5.79
CA LYS A 3 8.26 3.84 4.97
C LYS A 3 6.87 4.40 4.85
N ILE A 4 6.32 4.34 3.65
CA ILE A 4 4.94 4.76 3.36
C ILE A 4 4.19 3.52 2.91
N VAL A 5 3.08 3.22 3.57
CA VAL A 5 2.27 2.04 3.24
C VAL A 5 1.07 2.47 2.42
N VAL A 6 0.90 1.84 1.26
CA VAL A 6 -0.24 2.11 0.39
C VAL A 6 -1.28 1.01 0.61
N VAL A 7 -2.48 1.41 0.96
CA VAL A 7 -3.59 0.48 1.24
C VAL A 7 -4.82 0.89 0.45
N GLU A 8 -5.75 -0.04 0.27
CA GLU A 8 -6.95 0.20 -0.51
C GLU A 8 -8.00 1.00 0.26
N GLY A 9 -8.24 0.66 1.51
CA GLY A 9 -9.31 1.25 2.29
C GLY A 9 -8.90 1.69 3.67
N THR A 10 -9.79 2.46 4.32
CA THR A 10 -9.54 2.98 5.66
C THR A 10 -9.49 1.89 6.71
N HIS A 11 -10.17 0.76 6.46
CA HIS A 11 -10.11 -0.38 7.37
C HIS A 11 -8.70 -0.94 7.42
N ASP A 12 -8.07 -1.07 6.26
CA ASP A 12 -6.68 -1.55 6.17
C ASP A 12 -5.73 -0.58 6.82
N GLU A 13 -5.97 0.71 6.64
CA GLU A 13 -5.17 1.74 7.28
C GLU A 13 -5.23 1.62 8.80
N ALA A 14 -6.44 1.39 9.34
CA ALA A 14 -6.62 1.25 10.78
C ALA A 14 -5.85 0.04 11.31
N LEU A 15 -5.89 -1.07 10.59
CA LEU A 15 -5.16 -2.28 10.99
C LEU A 15 -3.65 -2.04 11.03
N ILE A 16 -3.12 -1.38 10.01
CA ILE A 16 -1.69 -1.07 9.95
C ILE A 16 -1.28 -0.19 11.12
N LYS A 17 -2.10 0.82 11.43
CA LYS A 17 -1.78 1.75 12.51
C LYS A 17 -1.91 1.13 13.90
N GLN A 18 -2.72 0.06 14.05
CA GLN A 18 -2.78 -0.68 15.29
C GLN A 18 -1.49 -1.45 15.56
N VAL A 19 -0.91 -2.01 14.51
CA VAL A 19 0.32 -2.80 14.62
C VAL A 19 1.55 -1.91 14.64
N PHE A 20 1.55 -0.90 13.79
CA PHE A 20 2.68 0.03 13.66
C PHE A 20 2.19 1.44 13.95
N LYS A 21 2.26 1.83 15.19
CA LYS A 21 1.75 3.13 15.63
C LYS A 21 2.48 4.26 14.92
N GLY A 22 1.70 5.20 14.41
CA GLY A 22 2.27 6.36 13.73
C GLY A 22 2.74 6.09 12.32
N GLN A 23 2.45 4.90 11.77
CA GLN A 23 2.86 4.57 10.41
C GLN A 23 2.12 5.44 9.40
N ALA A 24 2.86 6.07 8.51
CA ALA A 24 2.27 6.86 7.43
C ALA A 24 1.65 5.94 6.39
N CYS A 25 0.40 6.23 6.01
CA CYS A 25 -0.35 5.43 5.03
C CYS A 25 -0.95 6.33 3.97
N ILE A 26 -1.10 5.77 2.78
CA ILE A 26 -1.86 6.39 1.70
C ILE A 26 -3.01 5.45 1.38
N VAL A 27 -4.24 5.97 1.43
CA VAL A 27 -5.46 5.20 1.14
C VAL A 27 -5.89 5.52 -0.27
N THR A 28 -6.02 4.51 -1.11
CA THR A 28 -6.40 4.72 -2.52
C THR A 28 -7.90 4.82 -2.72
N ASN A 29 -8.69 4.31 -1.80
CA ASN A 29 -10.15 4.32 -1.87
C ASN A 29 -10.68 3.54 -3.07
N GLY A 30 -10.06 2.40 -3.35
CA GLY A 30 -10.45 1.54 -4.44
C GLY A 30 -9.30 1.25 -5.37
N SER A 31 -9.57 0.47 -6.41
CA SER A 31 -8.54 0.01 -7.33
C SER A 31 -8.16 1.05 -8.39
N GLU A 32 -8.98 2.08 -8.55
CA GLU A 32 -8.70 3.14 -9.50
C GLU A 32 -8.00 4.30 -8.80
N ILE A 33 -6.70 4.26 -8.84
CA ILE A 33 -5.88 5.29 -8.18
C ILE A 33 -5.85 6.53 -9.07
N SER A 34 -6.13 7.69 -8.48
CA SER A 34 -6.09 8.93 -9.23
C SER A 34 -4.65 9.25 -9.65
N LYS A 35 -4.54 10.03 -10.72
CA LYS A 35 -3.24 10.47 -11.20
C LYS A 35 -2.50 11.27 -10.13
N GLU A 36 -3.22 12.11 -9.40
CA GLU A 36 -2.64 12.91 -8.33
C GLU A 36 -2.06 12.03 -7.24
N THR A 37 -2.76 10.96 -6.86
CA THR A 37 -2.27 10.02 -5.86
C THR A 37 -1.00 9.32 -6.36
N LEU A 38 -0.99 8.89 -7.62
CA LEU A 38 0.20 8.24 -8.19
C LEU A 38 1.39 9.18 -8.23
N GLU A 39 1.16 10.44 -8.57
CA GLU A 39 2.22 11.44 -8.58
C GLU A 39 2.77 11.68 -7.17
N MET A 40 1.89 11.70 -6.18
CA MET A 40 2.29 11.84 -4.79
C MET A 40 3.16 10.66 -4.35
N ILE A 41 2.73 9.45 -4.68
CA ILE A 41 3.48 8.23 -4.35
C ILE A 41 4.86 8.26 -5.00
N SER A 42 4.92 8.63 -6.26
CA SER A 42 6.18 8.72 -6.98
C SER A 42 7.12 9.74 -6.35
N SER A 43 6.58 10.89 -5.98
CA SER A 43 7.38 11.93 -5.33
C SER A 43 7.91 11.47 -3.98
N LEU A 44 7.06 10.83 -3.17
CA LEU A 44 7.46 10.34 -1.85
C LEU A 44 8.48 9.22 -1.93
N SER A 45 8.48 8.46 -3.02
CA SER A 45 9.41 7.33 -3.19
C SER A 45 10.87 7.77 -3.27
N LYS A 46 11.13 9.04 -3.50
CA LYS A 46 12.49 9.55 -3.56
C LYS A 46 13.17 9.52 -2.21
N ASP A 47 12.41 9.71 -1.13
CA ASP A 47 12.95 9.76 0.22
C ASP A 47 12.40 8.67 1.12
N ASN A 48 11.50 7.83 0.62
CA ASN A 48 10.83 6.81 1.42
C ASN A 48 10.71 5.52 0.65
N ASP A 49 10.64 4.41 1.37
CA ASP A 49 10.29 3.13 0.78
C ASP A 49 8.77 3.06 0.65
N ILE A 50 8.30 2.65 -0.52
CA ILE A 50 6.87 2.49 -0.77
C ILE A 50 6.52 1.02 -0.63
N ILE A 51 5.57 0.72 0.26
CA ILE A 51 5.11 -0.64 0.52
C ILE A 51 3.64 -0.71 0.13
N VAL A 52 3.31 -1.62 -0.79
CA VAL A 52 1.92 -1.84 -1.19
C VAL A 52 1.37 -2.99 -0.36
N PHE A 53 0.36 -2.71 0.44
CA PHE A 53 -0.22 -3.68 1.36
C PHE A 53 -1.69 -3.85 1.00
N THR A 54 -2.00 -4.83 0.17
CA THR A 54 -3.35 -5.09 -0.32
C THR A 54 -3.65 -6.57 -0.31
N ASP A 55 -4.94 -6.91 -0.43
CA ASP A 55 -5.36 -8.29 -0.56
C ASP A 55 -4.88 -8.87 -1.91
N PRO A 56 -4.66 -10.19 -1.97
CA PRO A 56 -4.28 -10.83 -3.23
C PRO A 56 -5.51 -11.10 -4.11
N ASP A 57 -6.23 -10.06 -4.47
CA ASP A 57 -7.41 -10.13 -5.34
C ASP A 57 -7.26 -9.17 -6.51
N HIS A 58 -8.26 -9.15 -7.41
CA HIS A 58 -8.16 -8.33 -8.61
C HIS A 58 -7.98 -6.84 -8.32
N PRO A 59 -8.76 -6.24 -7.39
CA PRO A 59 -8.53 -4.84 -7.05
C PRO A 59 -7.14 -4.59 -6.48
N GLY A 60 -6.66 -5.50 -5.64
CA GLY A 60 -5.32 -5.39 -5.07
C GLY A 60 -4.25 -5.47 -6.14
N GLU A 61 -4.41 -6.37 -7.10
CA GLU A 61 -3.47 -6.50 -8.20
C GLU A 61 -3.42 -5.24 -9.07
N ARG A 62 -4.56 -4.59 -9.27
CA ARG A 62 -4.61 -3.33 -10.01
C ARG A 62 -3.83 -2.23 -9.29
N ILE A 63 -4.02 -2.15 -7.97
CA ILE A 63 -3.30 -1.16 -7.17
C ILE A 63 -1.80 -1.40 -7.29
N ARG A 64 -1.36 -2.66 -7.17
CA ARG A 64 0.04 -3.01 -7.29
C ARG A 64 0.61 -2.63 -8.65
N ALA A 65 -0.10 -2.95 -9.72
CA ALA A 65 0.34 -2.65 -11.06
C ALA A 65 0.51 -1.16 -11.27
N ARG A 66 -0.45 -0.36 -10.81
CA ARG A 66 -0.39 1.08 -10.96
C ARG A 66 0.76 1.69 -10.16
N VAL A 67 0.94 1.22 -8.93
CA VAL A 67 2.03 1.73 -8.09
C VAL A 67 3.38 1.36 -8.72
N HIS A 68 3.53 0.14 -9.21
CA HIS A 68 4.79 -0.28 -9.82
C HIS A 68 5.10 0.45 -11.13
N GLU A 69 4.08 0.99 -11.80
CA GLU A 69 4.32 1.81 -12.98
C GLU A 69 5.09 3.08 -12.63
N VAL A 70 4.82 3.67 -11.47
CA VAL A 70 5.48 4.91 -11.04
C VAL A 70 6.61 4.68 -10.05
N VAL A 71 6.59 3.55 -9.35
CA VAL A 71 7.64 3.17 -8.39
C VAL A 71 7.99 1.70 -8.62
N PRO A 72 8.86 1.41 -9.59
CA PRO A 72 9.21 0.01 -9.89
C PRO A 72 9.80 -0.75 -8.72
N LYS A 73 10.43 -0.05 -7.79
CA LYS A 73 11.07 -0.69 -6.63
C LYS A 73 10.13 -0.84 -5.43
N ALA A 74 8.84 -0.54 -5.59
CA ALA A 74 7.88 -0.70 -4.49
C ALA A 74 7.85 -2.14 -4.00
N ILE A 75 7.64 -2.29 -2.70
CA ILE A 75 7.65 -3.59 -2.04
C ILE A 75 6.21 -4.06 -1.88
N ASP A 76 5.94 -5.30 -2.28
CA ASP A 76 4.61 -5.88 -2.16
C ASP A 76 4.47 -6.67 -0.86
N CYS A 77 3.40 -6.40 -0.13
CA CYS A 77 3.01 -7.18 1.03
C CYS A 77 1.55 -7.58 0.86
N PHE A 78 1.16 -8.69 1.46
CA PHE A 78 -0.19 -9.24 1.29
C PHE A 78 -0.87 -9.43 2.64
N ILE A 79 -2.18 -9.17 2.66
CA ILE A 79 -3.02 -9.42 3.83
C ILE A 79 -3.81 -10.68 3.55
N LYS A 80 -3.82 -11.64 4.49
CA LYS A 80 -4.69 -12.79 4.40
C LYS A 80 -5.97 -12.52 5.17
N LYS A 81 -7.08 -12.46 4.45
CA LYS A 81 -8.37 -12.20 5.07
C LYS A 81 -8.82 -13.31 6.00
N SER A 82 -8.44 -14.55 5.71
CA SER A 82 -8.87 -15.71 6.47
C SER A 82 -8.04 -15.96 7.72
N ALA A 83 -6.98 -15.21 7.90
CA ALA A 83 -6.08 -15.40 9.03
C ALA A 83 -5.93 -14.10 9.79
N VAL A 84 -5.90 -14.23 11.11
CA VAL A 84 -5.66 -13.07 11.98
C VAL A 84 -4.19 -12.69 11.96
N SER A 85 -3.35 -13.60 11.52
CA SER A 85 -1.91 -13.38 11.47
C SER A 85 -1.46 -12.97 10.09
N TYR A 86 -0.41 -12.17 10.05
CA TYR A 86 0.21 -11.74 8.80
C TYR A 86 1.20 -12.80 8.36
N THR A 87 1.24 -13.07 7.06
CA THR A 87 2.19 -14.01 6.51
C THR A 87 3.29 -13.25 5.80
N HIS A 88 4.50 -13.60 6.10
CA HIS A 88 5.67 -13.11 5.38
C HIS A 88 6.00 -14.09 4.28
N LEU A 89 6.27 -13.56 3.14
CA LEU A 89 6.73 -14.39 2.04
C LEU A 89 8.14 -13.99 1.66
#